data_a9c646fe26a2e8a4805b9bf4d816b66c
#
_entry.id   a9c646fe26a2e8a4805b9bf4d816b66c
#
_cell.length_a   1.000
_cell.length_b   1.000
_cell.length_c   1.000
_cell.angle_alpha   90.00
_cell.angle_beta   90.00
_cell.angle_gamma   90.00
#
_symmetry.space_group_name_H-M   'P 1'
#
loop_
_entity.id
_entity.type
_entity.pdbx_description
1 polymer ?
#
loop_
_entity_poly.entity_id
_entity_poly.type
_entity_poly.pdbx_seq_one_letter_code
_entity_poly.pdbx_strand_id
1 'polypeptide(L)'
;MPELPDITIYREALEARVVGQILEKIRLPDMFVLRTFAPPLEALHGQRVIAVRRLGKRLAFGFADGKWLVLHLMIAGRLQWMDGEAKPKAKNVLAHFVFASGTLSLTEAGTKRRASLHVVANESELAAHDRRGLDVLAATPAEFAATLRSENHTLKRSLTDPWLFDGIGNAYSDEILHAAQLSPVKMTQKLSDEEIARLHEATKNTLTSWIDRLRAEANGKFPAKVTAFHPAMAVHGKFAKPCPVCSTQVQRIRYAENEVNYCPRCQTGGKLLADRSLSRLLKSDWPKTIDELEERSSR
;
A
#
# COMPACT_ATOMS: atom_id res chain seq x y z
N MET A 1 -2.54 1.40 4.93
CA MET A 1 -2.59 0.05 4.32
C MET A 1 -1.19 -0.25 3.81
N PRO A 2 -0.65 -1.45 4.04
CA PRO A 2 0.58 -1.85 3.36
C PRO A 2 0.41 -1.82 1.83
N GLU A 3 1.40 -1.24 1.14
CA GLU A 3 1.40 -1.04 -0.31
C GLU A 3 2.58 -1.79 -0.94
N LEU A 4 2.87 -1.61 -2.22
CA LEU A 4 3.86 -2.38 -2.97
C LEU A 4 5.22 -2.50 -2.24
N PRO A 5 5.87 -1.43 -1.74
CA PRO A 5 7.13 -1.57 -1.04
C PRO A 5 7.02 -2.41 0.24
N ASP A 6 5.97 -2.19 1.02
CA ASP A 6 5.73 -2.94 2.27
C ASP A 6 5.48 -4.42 2.01
N ILE A 7 4.66 -4.74 1.00
CA ILE A 7 4.35 -6.13 0.62
C ILE A 7 5.58 -6.82 0.05
N THR A 8 6.42 -6.10 -0.68
CA THR A 8 7.66 -6.65 -1.23
C THR A 8 8.60 -7.11 -0.12
N ILE A 9 8.85 -6.28 0.89
CA ILE A 9 9.74 -6.67 2.00
C ILE A 9 9.13 -7.76 2.88
N TYR A 10 7.80 -7.79 3.05
CA TYR A 10 7.14 -8.92 3.71
C TYR A 10 7.31 -10.21 2.91
N ARG A 11 7.14 -10.17 1.58
CA ARG A 11 7.34 -11.32 0.70
C ARG A 11 8.76 -11.87 0.83
N GLU A 12 9.78 -11.01 0.71
CA GLU A 12 11.19 -11.39 0.82
C GLU A 12 11.50 -12.03 2.20
N ALA A 13 11.01 -11.42 3.28
CA ALA A 13 11.20 -11.92 4.62
C ALA A 13 10.49 -13.27 4.86
N LEU A 14 9.35 -13.48 4.24
CA LEU A 14 8.59 -14.73 4.30
C LEU A 14 9.24 -15.81 3.44
N GLU A 15 9.66 -15.51 2.21
CA GLU A 15 10.37 -16.46 1.35
C GLU A 15 11.56 -17.09 2.07
N ALA A 16 12.38 -16.27 2.73
CA ALA A 16 13.55 -16.72 3.48
C ALA A 16 13.22 -17.60 4.71
N ARG A 17 11.99 -17.55 5.22
CA ARG A 17 11.62 -18.22 6.47
C ARG A 17 10.70 -19.43 6.28
N VAL A 18 9.78 -19.36 5.31
CA VAL A 18 8.72 -20.36 5.22
C VAL A 18 8.77 -21.23 3.96
N VAL A 19 9.45 -20.79 2.89
CA VAL A 19 9.59 -21.63 1.70
C VAL A 19 10.42 -22.86 2.03
N GLY A 20 9.93 -24.02 1.64
CA GLY A 20 10.49 -25.33 2.01
C GLY A 20 10.02 -25.86 3.37
N GLN A 21 9.43 -25.05 4.23
CA GLN A 21 8.90 -25.44 5.52
C GLN A 21 7.51 -26.11 5.39
N ILE A 22 7.19 -26.96 6.35
CA ILE A 22 5.85 -27.52 6.51
C ILE A 22 5.03 -26.57 7.38
N LEU A 23 3.85 -26.19 6.90
CA LEU A 23 2.85 -25.49 7.71
C LEU A 23 2.18 -26.52 8.64
N GLU A 24 2.62 -26.56 9.89
CA GLU A 24 2.15 -27.56 10.85
C GLU A 24 0.69 -27.32 11.22
N LYS A 25 0.33 -26.06 11.49
CA LYS A 25 -1.01 -25.69 11.95
C LYS A 25 -1.32 -24.22 11.70
N ILE A 26 -2.59 -23.93 11.43
CA ILE A 26 -3.16 -22.59 11.48
C ILE A 26 -4.13 -22.52 12.68
N ARG A 27 -3.97 -21.50 13.52
CA ARG A 27 -4.89 -21.19 14.61
C ARG A 27 -5.58 -19.88 14.31
N LEU A 28 -6.90 -19.84 14.35
CA LEU A 28 -7.72 -18.66 14.13
C LEU A 28 -8.40 -18.22 15.43
N PRO A 29 -7.79 -17.31 16.23
CA PRO A 29 -8.49 -16.68 17.35
C PRO A 29 -9.73 -15.89 16.93
N ASP A 30 -9.75 -15.39 15.67
CA ASP A 30 -10.86 -14.71 15.06
C ASP A 30 -11.26 -15.41 13.74
N MET A 31 -12.36 -16.17 13.80
CA MET A 31 -12.85 -16.93 12.65
C MET A 31 -13.33 -16.05 11.48
N PHE A 32 -13.71 -14.79 11.74
CA PHE A 32 -14.18 -13.88 10.70
C PHE A 32 -13.09 -13.42 9.72
N VAL A 33 -11.81 -13.69 10.03
CA VAL A 33 -10.72 -13.41 9.09
C VAL A 33 -10.75 -14.32 7.87
N LEU A 34 -11.25 -15.55 8.01
CA LEU A 34 -11.39 -16.52 6.92
C LEU A 34 -12.63 -16.21 6.08
N ARG A 35 -12.47 -16.15 4.76
CA ARG A 35 -13.54 -15.78 3.80
C ARG A 35 -13.92 -16.89 2.85
N THR A 36 -13.29 -18.05 2.93
CA THR A 36 -13.61 -19.24 2.12
C THR A 36 -13.89 -20.42 3.02
N PHE A 37 -14.78 -21.32 2.57
CA PHE A 37 -15.14 -22.55 3.28
C PHE A 37 -14.62 -23.78 2.55
N ALA A 38 -14.39 -23.67 1.25
CA ALA A 38 -13.89 -24.74 0.40
C ALA A 38 -12.78 -24.19 -0.51
N PRO A 39 -11.58 -24.78 -0.49
CA PRO A 39 -11.12 -25.84 0.39
C PRO A 39 -11.12 -25.42 1.88
N PRO A 40 -11.27 -26.36 2.83
CA PRO A 40 -11.17 -26.04 4.25
C PRO A 40 -9.74 -25.63 4.62
N LEU A 41 -9.61 -24.78 5.65
CA LEU A 41 -8.31 -24.27 6.09
C LEU A 41 -7.37 -25.40 6.53
N GLU A 42 -7.93 -26.45 7.15
CA GLU A 42 -7.20 -27.61 7.64
C GLU A 42 -6.52 -28.41 6.51
N ALA A 43 -6.98 -28.27 5.27
CA ALA A 43 -6.34 -28.89 4.10
C ALA A 43 -4.91 -28.38 3.85
N LEU A 44 -4.54 -27.27 4.47
CA LEU A 44 -3.18 -26.71 4.40
C LEU A 44 -2.26 -27.25 5.50
N HIS A 45 -2.80 -27.89 6.53
CA HIS A 45 -1.99 -28.46 7.61
C HIS A 45 -1.13 -29.63 7.10
N GLY A 46 0.14 -29.64 7.50
CA GLY A 46 1.11 -30.64 7.05
C GLY A 46 1.61 -30.41 5.62
N GLN A 47 1.14 -29.38 4.92
CA GLN A 47 1.57 -29.09 3.56
C GLN A 47 2.86 -28.25 3.56
N ARG A 48 3.74 -28.54 2.59
CA ARG A 48 4.96 -27.79 2.37
C ARG A 48 4.68 -26.50 1.60
N VAL A 49 5.15 -25.37 2.11
CA VAL A 49 5.16 -24.10 1.36
C VAL A 49 6.22 -24.16 0.27
N ILE A 50 5.83 -23.96 -0.97
CA ILE A 50 6.73 -23.98 -2.14
C ILE A 50 6.99 -22.58 -2.73
N ALA A 51 6.13 -21.62 -2.45
CA ALA A 51 6.29 -20.26 -2.96
C ALA A 51 5.58 -19.22 -2.07
N VAL A 52 6.08 -17.99 -2.09
CA VAL A 52 5.36 -16.82 -1.60
C VAL A 52 5.31 -15.79 -2.73
N ARG A 53 4.12 -15.40 -3.18
CA ARG A 53 3.91 -14.44 -4.27
C ARG A 53 3.24 -13.16 -3.77
N ARG A 54 3.47 -12.07 -4.46
CA ARG A 54 2.71 -10.82 -4.33
C ARG A 54 1.63 -10.76 -5.43
N LEU A 55 0.41 -10.46 -5.05
CA LEU A 55 -0.71 -10.18 -5.95
C LEU A 55 -1.28 -8.81 -5.56
N GLY A 56 -0.83 -7.77 -6.21
CA GLY A 56 -1.17 -6.42 -5.79
C GLY A 56 -0.68 -6.11 -4.37
N LYS A 57 -1.62 -5.84 -3.48
CA LYS A 57 -1.37 -5.60 -2.06
C LYS A 57 -1.66 -6.83 -1.19
N ARG A 58 -1.64 -8.02 -1.80
CA ARG A 58 -1.85 -9.32 -1.14
C ARG A 58 -0.58 -10.16 -1.17
N LEU A 59 -0.50 -11.08 -0.22
CA LEU A 59 0.49 -12.16 -0.20
C LEU A 59 -0.23 -13.48 -0.47
N ALA A 60 0.37 -14.34 -1.29
CA ALA A 60 -0.16 -15.66 -1.59
C ALA A 60 0.91 -16.71 -1.27
N PHE A 61 0.57 -17.69 -0.42
CA PHE A 61 1.43 -18.81 -0.07
C PHE A 61 1.00 -20.02 -0.89
N GLY A 62 1.89 -20.54 -1.72
CA GLY A 62 1.67 -21.73 -2.52
C GLY A 62 2.12 -22.98 -1.80
N PHE A 63 1.33 -24.04 -1.89
CA PHE A 63 1.58 -25.33 -1.25
C PHE A 63 1.86 -26.44 -2.27
N ALA A 64 2.56 -27.50 -1.83
CA ALA A 64 3.01 -28.57 -2.70
C ALA A 64 1.86 -29.34 -3.39
N ASP A 65 0.68 -29.33 -2.81
CA ASP A 65 -0.54 -29.94 -3.38
C ASP A 65 -1.31 -29.04 -4.36
N GLY A 66 -0.72 -27.87 -4.71
CA GLY A 66 -1.28 -26.92 -5.68
C GLY A 66 -2.27 -25.91 -5.09
N LYS A 67 -2.61 -26.00 -3.80
CA LYS A 67 -3.46 -25.01 -3.11
C LYS A 67 -2.69 -23.74 -2.80
N TRP A 68 -3.46 -22.66 -2.54
CA TRP A 68 -2.91 -21.36 -2.14
C TRP A 68 -3.67 -20.78 -0.95
N LEU A 69 -2.93 -20.08 -0.09
CA LEU A 69 -3.50 -19.22 0.94
C LEU A 69 -3.24 -17.77 0.56
N VAL A 70 -4.30 -17.02 0.29
CA VAL A 70 -4.24 -15.60 -0.04
C VAL A 70 -4.53 -14.78 1.20
N LEU A 71 -3.61 -13.87 1.55
CA LEU A 71 -3.68 -13.00 2.71
C LEU A 71 -3.75 -11.54 2.26
N HIS A 72 -4.75 -10.81 2.73
CA HIS A 72 -4.88 -9.37 2.52
C HIS A 72 -4.85 -8.63 3.85
N LEU A 73 -3.85 -7.76 4.01
CA LEU A 73 -3.62 -7.02 5.26
C LEU A 73 -4.60 -5.85 5.46
N MET A 74 -5.24 -5.38 4.40
CA MET A 74 -6.10 -4.21 4.43
C MET A 74 -5.42 -2.99 5.08
N ILE A 75 -6.13 -2.17 5.85
CA ILE A 75 -5.60 -0.89 6.38
C ILE A 75 -4.66 -1.12 7.56
N ALA A 76 -5.09 -1.92 8.54
CA ALA A 76 -4.42 -2.04 9.83
C ALA A 76 -3.76 -3.41 10.08
N GLY A 77 -3.95 -4.38 9.17
CA GLY A 77 -3.33 -5.69 9.27
C GLY A 77 -1.80 -5.61 9.20
N ARG A 78 -1.15 -6.38 10.06
CA ARG A 78 0.33 -6.47 10.12
C ARG A 78 0.74 -7.91 10.33
N LEU A 79 1.92 -8.24 9.82
CA LEU A 79 2.57 -9.52 10.06
C LEU A 79 3.68 -9.37 11.09
N GLN A 80 3.81 -10.37 11.93
CA GLN A 80 4.86 -10.46 12.95
C GLN A 80 5.41 -11.89 12.93
N TRP A 81 6.72 -12.02 12.99
CA TRP A 81 7.40 -13.29 13.14
C TRP A 81 7.92 -13.44 14.56
N MET A 82 7.75 -14.61 15.14
CA MET A 82 8.32 -14.99 16.43
C MET A 82 9.02 -16.34 16.27
N ASP A 83 10.24 -16.41 16.80
CA ASP A 83 10.93 -17.69 16.90
C ASP A 83 10.22 -18.55 17.94
N GLY A 84 9.94 -19.80 17.59
CA GLY A 84 9.16 -20.71 18.41
C GLY A 84 7.66 -20.48 18.42
N GLU A 85 6.97 -21.00 19.43
CA GLU A 85 5.51 -21.00 19.50
C GLU A 85 4.95 -19.69 20.08
N ALA A 86 4.03 -19.07 19.34
CA ALA A 86 3.37 -17.85 19.79
C ALA A 86 2.30 -18.14 20.85
N LYS A 87 2.15 -17.20 21.81
CA LYS A 87 1.07 -17.27 22.81
C LYS A 87 -0.30 -17.29 22.14
N PRO A 88 -1.18 -18.25 22.47
CA PRO A 88 -2.44 -18.46 21.76
C PRO A 88 -3.42 -17.28 21.78
N LYS A 89 -3.36 -16.44 22.81
CA LYS A 89 -4.30 -15.32 23.03
C LYS A 89 -3.57 -13.99 23.19
N ALA A 90 -2.83 -13.57 22.17
CA ALA A 90 -2.30 -12.19 22.15
C ALA A 90 -3.38 -11.22 21.66
N LYS A 91 -3.45 -10.03 22.23
CA LYS A 91 -4.38 -8.96 21.85
C LYS A 91 -4.22 -8.63 20.36
N ASN A 92 -5.34 -8.49 19.65
CA ASN A 92 -5.41 -8.13 18.22
C ASN A 92 -4.88 -9.21 17.23
N VAL A 93 -4.60 -10.42 17.66
CA VAL A 93 -4.22 -11.51 16.74
C VAL A 93 -5.46 -12.10 16.07
N LEU A 94 -5.40 -12.24 14.74
CA LEU A 94 -6.44 -12.83 13.91
C LEU A 94 -6.10 -14.25 13.50
N ALA A 95 -4.82 -14.53 13.25
CA ALA A 95 -4.34 -15.85 12.85
C ALA A 95 -2.89 -16.08 13.29
N HIS A 96 -2.57 -17.33 13.57
CA HIS A 96 -1.21 -17.84 13.74
C HIS A 96 -0.95 -18.95 12.74
N PHE A 97 0.16 -18.86 12.03
CA PHE A 97 0.67 -19.89 11.10
C PHE A 97 1.92 -20.48 11.74
N VAL A 98 1.84 -21.72 12.17
CA VAL A 98 2.87 -22.41 12.95
C VAL A 98 3.76 -23.24 12.02
N PHE A 99 5.06 -22.99 12.11
CA PHE A 99 6.12 -23.72 11.42
C PHE A 99 7.13 -24.25 12.46
N ALA A 100 7.92 -25.24 12.12
CA ALA A 100 8.98 -25.74 13.01
C ALA A 100 10.00 -24.64 13.39
N SER A 101 10.27 -23.69 12.47
CA SER A 101 11.21 -22.59 12.68
C SER A 101 10.64 -21.42 13.47
N GLY A 102 9.31 -21.32 13.65
CA GLY A 102 8.66 -20.20 14.33
C GLY A 102 7.19 -20.03 13.94
N THR A 103 6.63 -18.93 14.39
CA THR A 103 5.21 -18.60 14.16
C THR A 103 5.05 -17.25 13.47
N LEU A 104 4.37 -17.25 12.32
CA LEU A 104 3.88 -16.04 11.69
C LEU A 104 2.52 -15.66 12.28
N SER A 105 2.37 -14.45 12.77
CA SER A 105 1.12 -13.93 13.33
C SER A 105 0.55 -12.82 12.45
N LEU A 106 -0.73 -12.94 12.07
CA LEU A 106 -1.50 -11.85 11.48
C LEU A 106 -2.20 -11.10 12.61
N THR A 107 -1.92 -9.81 12.72
CA THR A 107 -2.52 -8.93 13.73
C THR A 107 -3.26 -7.78 13.06
N GLU A 108 -4.33 -7.29 13.67
CA GLU A 108 -5.01 -6.08 13.22
C GLU A 108 -5.47 -5.25 14.43
N ALA A 109 -4.94 -4.04 14.54
CA ALA A 109 -5.34 -3.08 15.57
C ALA A 109 -6.63 -2.36 15.15
N GLY A 110 -7.46 -2.04 16.14
CA GLY A 110 -8.71 -1.30 15.92
C GLY A 110 -9.97 -2.18 16.01
N THR A 111 -11.12 -1.52 15.93
CA THR A 111 -12.45 -2.15 16.08
C THR A 111 -13.00 -2.70 14.76
N LYS A 112 -12.67 -2.06 13.63
CA LYS A 112 -13.09 -2.52 12.30
C LYS A 112 -12.02 -3.43 11.69
N ARG A 113 -12.12 -4.72 11.96
CA ARG A 113 -11.22 -5.71 11.39
C ARG A 113 -11.62 -6.03 9.96
N ARG A 114 -10.68 -5.85 9.02
CA ARG A 114 -10.89 -6.00 7.58
C ARG A 114 -9.90 -6.94 6.91
N ALA A 115 -8.82 -7.32 7.59
CA ALA A 115 -7.87 -8.30 7.07
C ALA A 115 -8.59 -9.60 6.73
N SER A 116 -8.13 -10.29 5.70
CA SER A 116 -8.80 -11.49 5.19
C SER A 116 -7.83 -12.56 4.75
N LEU A 117 -8.26 -13.81 4.93
CA LEU A 117 -7.64 -15.03 4.45
C LEU A 117 -8.60 -15.75 3.50
N HIS A 118 -8.05 -16.25 2.40
CA HIS A 118 -8.77 -17.09 1.45
C HIS A 118 -7.93 -18.32 1.15
N VAL A 119 -8.52 -19.51 1.25
CA VAL A 119 -7.94 -20.75 0.73
C VAL A 119 -8.51 -20.96 -0.66
N VAL A 120 -7.66 -21.19 -1.64
CA VAL A 120 -8.07 -21.48 -3.03
C VAL A 120 -7.42 -22.78 -3.51
N ALA A 121 -8.15 -23.51 -4.35
CA ALA A 121 -7.80 -24.88 -4.69
C ALA A 121 -6.65 -24.99 -5.69
N ASN A 122 -6.43 -23.95 -6.51
CA ASN A 122 -5.50 -24.04 -7.62
C ASN A 122 -5.09 -22.64 -8.15
N GLU A 123 -4.18 -22.63 -9.11
CA GLU A 123 -3.67 -21.41 -9.76
C GLU A 123 -4.76 -20.60 -10.49
N SER A 124 -5.77 -21.25 -11.07
CA SER A 124 -6.88 -20.58 -11.75
C SER A 124 -7.73 -19.75 -10.77
N GLU A 125 -8.02 -20.33 -9.59
CA GLU A 125 -8.72 -19.60 -8.53
C GLU A 125 -7.85 -18.49 -7.93
N LEU A 126 -6.52 -18.71 -7.82
CA LEU A 126 -5.57 -17.68 -7.39
C LEU A 126 -5.62 -16.48 -8.32
N ALA A 127 -5.70 -16.69 -9.63
CA ALA A 127 -5.75 -15.61 -10.64
C ALA A 127 -6.96 -14.67 -10.45
N ALA A 128 -8.06 -15.15 -9.85
CA ALA A 128 -9.23 -14.31 -9.54
C ALA A 128 -8.93 -13.28 -8.42
N HIS A 129 -7.90 -13.49 -7.62
CA HIS A 129 -7.45 -12.55 -6.60
C HIS A 129 -6.50 -11.48 -7.14
N ASP A 130 -6.01 -11.64 -8.37
CA ASP A 130 -5.19 -10.63 -9.05
C ASP A 130 -6.08 -9.66 -9.81
N ARG A 131 -5.89 -8.36 -9.59
CA ARG A 131 -6.59 -7.29 -10.32
C ARG A 131 -5.99 -7.02 -11.69
N ARG A 132 -4.83 -7.60 -11.99
CA ARG A 132 -4.11 -7.46 -13.27
C ARG A 132 -3.78 -6.01 -13.64
N GLY A 133 -3.65 -5.13 -12.66
CA GLY A 133 -3.11 -3.80 -12.89
C GLY A 133 -1.66 -3.90 -13.35
N LEU A 134 -1.21 -2.89 -14.09
CA LEU A 134 0.14 -2.82 -14.63
C LEU A 134 1.18 -2.90 -13.52
N ASP A 135 2.14 -3.82 -13.63
CA ASP A 135 3.33 -3.82 -12.76
C ASP A 135 4.23 -2.65 -13.14
N VAL A 136 4.15 -1.59 -12.36
CA VAL A 136 4.85 -0.32 -12.63
C VAL A 136 6.37 -0.43 -12.57
N LEU A 137 6.92 -1.45 -11.89
CA LEU A 137 8.37 -1.64 -11.82
C LEU A 137 8.93 -2.30 -13.09
N ALA A 138 8.14 -3.19 -13.71
CA ALA A 138 8.49 -3.87 -14.95
C ALA A 138 8.06 -3.10 -16.21
N ALA A 139 7.05 -2.24 -16.09
CA ALA A 139 6.41 -1.56 -17.21
C ALA A 139 7.37 -0.67 -18.01
N THR A 140 7.20 -0.70 -19.33
CA THR A 140 7.82 0.25 -20.24
C THR A 140 7.12 1.62 -20.19
N PRO A 141 7.77 2.71 -20.61
CA PRO A 141 7.12 4.03 -20.70
C PRO A 141 5.84 4.02 -21.56
N ALA A 142 5.83 3.24 -22.63
CA ALA A 142 4.67 3.14 -23.53
C ALA A 142 3.48 2.45 -22.87
N GLU A 143 3.70 1.33 -22.15
CA GLU A 143 2.67 0.62 -21.40
C GLU A 143 2.10 1.49 -20.29
N PHE A 144 2.98 2.21 -19.55
CA PHE A 144 2.55 3.13 -18.51
C PHE A 144 1.67 4.26 -19.08
N ALA A 145 2.08 4.87 -20.19
CA ALA A 145 1.34 5.93 -20.86
C ALA A 145 -0.03 5.44 -21.36
N ALA A 146 -0.07 4.26 -21.98
CA ALA A 146 -1.30 3.66 -22.47
C ALA A 146 -2.28 3.38 -21.32
N THR A 147 -1.80 2.77 -20.23
CA THR A 147 -2.61 2.49 -19.03
C THR A 147 -3.12 3.79 -18.40
N LEU A 148 -2.27 4.81 -18.27
CA LEU A 148 -2.65 6.07 -17.64
C LEU A 148 -3.73 6.81 -18.46
N ARG A 149 -3.69 6.71 -19.78
CA ARG A 149 -4.65 7.35 -20.71
C ARG A 149 -5.91 6.55 -20.98
N SER A 150 -5.96 5.30 -20.54
CA SER A 150 -7.13 4.42 -20.79
C SER A 150 -8.41 4.97 -20.14
N GLU A 151 -8.28 5.72 -19.05
CA GLU A 151 -9.40 6.36 -18.36
C GLU A 151 -9.11 7.83 -18.05
N ASN A 152 -10.16 8.68 -18.11
CA ASN A 152 -10.04 10.10 -17.78
C ASN A 152 -10.36 10.36 -16.31
N HIS A 153 -9.40 10.12 -15.44
CA HIS A 153 -9.50 10.33 -13.99
C HIS A 153 -8.46 11.34 -13.50
N THR A 154 -8.59 11.77 -12.25
CA THR A 154 -7.49 12.51 -11.60
C THR A 154 -6.29 11.59 -11.41
N LEU A 155 -5.08 12.14 -11.47
CA LEU A 155 -3.84 11.36 -11.28
C LEU A 155 -3.84 10.53 -10.00
N LYS A 156 -4.29 11.13 -8.89
CA LYS A 156 -4.40 10.42 -7.61
C LYS A 156 -5.30 9.20 -7.71
N ARG A 157 -6.46 9.34 -8.37
CA ARG A 157 -7.41 8.24 -8.55
C ARG A 157 -6.82 7.15 -9.43
N SER A 158 -6.25 7.51 -10.60
CA SER A 158 -5.66 6.54 -11.52
C SER A 158 -4.53 5.74 -10.86
N LEU A 159 -3.59 6.41 -10.18
CA LEU A 159 -2.48 5.73 -9.51
C LEU A 159 -2.92 4.77 -8.40
N THR A 160 -4.05 5.05 -7.74
CA THR A 160 -4.55 4.21 -6.64
C THR A 160 -5.52 3.12 -7.09
N ASP A 161 -5.92 3.12 -8.36
CA ASP A 161 -6.81 2.11 -8.92
C ASP A 161 -6.05 0.81 -9.18
N PRO A 162 -6.39 -0.30 -8.49
CA PRO A 162 -5.67 -1.56 -8.63
C PRO A 162 -5.94 -2.29 -9.96
N TRP A 163 -6.89 -1.81 -10.77
CA TRP A 163 -7.12 -2.29 -12.12
C TRP A 163 -6.23 -1.61 -13.14
N LEU A 164 -5.75 -0.39 -12.83
CA LEU A 164 -4.82 0.35 -13.68
C LEU A 164 -3.38 0.09 -13.27
N PHE A 165 -3.06 0.29 -11.99
CA PHE A 165 -1.69 0.18 -11.48
C PHE A 165 -1.62 -0.72 -10.25
N ASP A 166 -0.74 -1.71 -10.32
CA ASP A 166 -0.60 -2.68 -9.25
C ASP A 166 0.15 -2.12 -8.04
N GLY A 167 -0.37 -2.40 -6.86
CA GLY A 167 0.32 -2.20 -5.58
C GLY A 167 0.39 -0.76 -5.06
N ILE A 168 0.11 0.28 -5.85
CA ILE A 168 0.13 1.68 -5.42
C ILE A 168 -1.14 1.98 -4.60
N GLY A 169 -0.98 2.68 -3.49
CA GLY A 169 -2.11 3.12 -2.67
C GLY A 169 -2.03 4.58 -2.28
N ASN A 170 -2.68 4.94 -1.16
CA ASN A 170 -2.84 6.33 -0.77
C ASN A 170 -1.50 7.00 -0.41
N ALA A 171 -0.60 6.28 0.28
CA ALA A 171 0.65 6.87 0.72
C ALA A 171 1.62 7.08 -0.44
N TYR A 172 1.93 6.02 -1.17
CA TYR A 172 2.93 6.14 -2.24
C TYR A 172 2.45 6.95 -3.43
N SER A 173 1.15 7.05 -3.71
CA SER A 173 0.66 7.98 -4.74
C SER A 173 0.85 9.45 -4.37
N ASP A 174 0.81 9.84 -3.08
CA ASP A 174 1.17 11.21 -2.65
C ASP A 174 2.66 11.47 -2.90
N GLU A 175 3.53 10.54 -2.51
CA GLU A 175 4.98 10.62 -2.68
C GLU A 175 5.39 10.68 -4.16
N ILE A 176 4.80 9.81 -4.99
CA ILE A 176 5.03 9.77 -6.44
C ILE A 176 4.64 11.11 -7.10
N LEU A 177 3.45 11.62 -6.77
CA LEU A 177 2.97 12.87 -7.34
C LEU A 177 3.79 14.08 -6.87
N HIS A 178 4.31 14.05 -5.65
CA HIS A 178 5.23 15.05 -5.15
C HIS A 178 6.57 14.97 -5.90
N ALA A 179 7.16 13.80 -6.08
CA ALA A 179 8.40 13.58 -6.81
C ALA A 179 8.26 13.99 -8.30
N ALA A 180 7.12 13.70 -8.91
CA ALA A 180 6.80 14.11 -10.28
C ALA A 180 6.45 15.60 -10.42
N GLN A 181 6.26 16.33 -9.33
CA GLN A 181 5.80 17.73 -9.32
C GLN A 181 4.47 17.92 -10.07
N LEU A 182 3.54 16.98 -9.88
CA LEU A 182 2.23 16.98 -10.54
C LEU A 182 1.10 17.10 -9.52
N SER A 183 0.09 17.88 -9.89
CA SER A 183 -1.12 18.06 -9.07
C SER A 183 -1.89 16.73 -8.94
N PRO A 184 -2.30 16.32 -7.73
CA PRO A 184 -3.08 15.11 -7.53
C PRO A 184 -4.45 15.13 -8.21
N VAL A 185 -4.98 16.31 -8.51
CA VAL A 185 -6.28 16.50 -9.17
C VAL A 185 -6.17 16.75 -10.68
N LYS A 186 -4.97 16.78 -11.25
CA LYS A 186 -4.79 16.91 -12.71
C LYS A 186 -5.39 15.68 -13.40
N MET A 187 -6.15 15.93 -14.48
CA MET A 187 -6.79 14.86 -15.26
C MET A 187 -5.77 14.16 -16.16
N THR A 188 -5.86 12.85 -16.27
CA THR A 188 -4.92 12.02 -17.05
C THR A 188 -4.85 12.44 -18.53
N GLN A 189 -5.98 12.79 -19.15
CA GLN A 189 -6.03 13.25 -20.54
C GLN A 189 -5.46 14.66 -20.76
N LYS A 190 -5.14 15.41 -19.69
CA LYS A 190 -4.55 16.76 -19.77
C LYS A 190 -3.03 16.74 -19.55
N LEU A 191 -2.41 15.58 -19.52
CA LEU A 191 -0.97 15.45 -19.40
C LEU A 191 -0.27 15.55 -20.74
N SER A 192 0.84 16.28 -20.79
CA SER A 192 1.78 16.19 -21.91
C SER A 192 2.59 14.89 -21.85
N ASP A 193 3.26 14.55 -22.95
CA ASP A 193 4.12 13.35 -22.99
C ASP A 193 5.30 13.46 -22.04
N GLU A 194 5.86 14.66 -21.87
CA GLU A 194 6.95 14.92 -20.90
C GLU A 194 6.46 14.74 -19.45
N GLU A 195 5.24 15.15 -19.15
CA GLU A 195 4.66 14.94 -17.81
C GLU A 195 4.40 13.46 -17.53
N ILE A 196 3.97 12.69 -18.54
CA ILE A 196 3.80 11.24 -18.41
C ILE A 196 5.14 10.55 -18.21
N ALA A 197 6.16 10.91 -18.99
CA ALA A 197 7.51 10.37 -18.85
C ALA A 197 8.08 10.65 -17.44
N ARG A 198 7.94 11.90 -16.95
CA ARG A 198 8.35 12.28 -15.60
C ARG A 198 7.58 11.52 -14.51
N LEU A 199 6.27 11.31 -14.69
CA LEU A 199 5.44 10.55 -13.74
C LEU A 199 5.86 9.08 -13.72
N HIS A 200 6.13 8.46 -14.86
CA HIS A 200 6.63 7.09 -14.94
C HIS A 200 7.97 6.93 -14.21
N GLU A 201 8.93 7.81 -14.49
CA GLU A 201 10.23 7.79 -13.83
C GLU A 201 10.09 8.01 -12.31
N ALA A 202 9.32 9.00 -11.89
CA ALA A 202 9.03 9.25 -10.47
C ALA A 202 8.37 8.06 -9.79
N THR A 203 7.48 7.35 -10.49
CA THR A 203 6.83 6.14 -9.96
C THR A 203 7.86 5.05 -9.69
N LYS A 204 8.69 4.72 -10.67
CA LYS A 204 9.73 3.68 -10.51
C LYS A 204 10.74 4.06 -9.42
N ASN A 205 11.28 5.26 -9.48
CA ASN A 205 12.32 5.73 -8.56
C ASN A 205 11.80 5.79 -7.11
N THR A 206 10.58 6.31 -6.90
CA THR A 206 9.96 6.36 -5.57
C THR A 206 9.76 4.97 -5.00
N LEU A 207 9.14 4.07 -5.75
CA LEU A 207 8.84 2.74 -5.23
C LEU A 207 10.10 1.91 -4.99
N THR A 208 11.08 1.98 -5.90
CA THR A 208 12.37 1.26 -5.75
C THR A 208 13.16 1.78 -4.56
N SER A 209 13.31 3.10 -4.42
CA SER A 209 14.03 3.68 -3.29
C SER A 209 13.36 3.39 -1.95
N TRP A 210 12.03 3.30 -1.91
CA TRP A 210 11.31 2.88 -0.70
C TRP A 210 11.48 1.40 -0.40
N ILE A 211 11.49 0.51 -1.40
CA ILE A 211 11.81 -0.91 -1.21
C ILE A 211 13.21 -1.05 -0.61
N ASP A 212 14.20 -0.37 -1.18
CA ASP A 212 15.59 -0.44 -0.72
C ASP A 212 15.76 0.12 0.70
N ARG A 213 15.10 1.23 1.01
CA ARG A 213 15.07 1.79 2.36
C ARG A 213 14.49 0.81 3.37
N LEU A 214 13.30 0.29 3.11
CA LEU A 214 12.63 -0.63 4.03
C LEU A 214 13.40 -1.95 4.18
N ARG A 215 14.06 -2.43 3.11
CA ARG A 215 14.94 -3.59 3.15
C ARG A 215 16.17 -3.33 4.03
N ALA A 216 16.80 -2.16 3.90
CA ALA A 216 17.92 -1.76 4.75
C ALA A 216 17.50 -1.63 6.23
N GLU A 217 16.34 -1.05 6.50
CA GLU A 217 15.81 -0.93 7.87
C GLU A 217 15.46 -2.29 8.49
N ALA A 218 14.96 -3.23 7.70
CA ALA A 218 14.70 -4.60 8.16
C ALA A 218 16.01 -5.35 8.50
N ASN A 219 17.11 -5.03 7.81
CA ASN A 219 18.45 -5.57 8.07
C ASN A 219 18.45 -7.09 8.26
N GLY A 220 17.82 -7.84 7.33
CA GLY A 220 17.70 -9.31 7.37
C GLY A 220 16.71 -9.85 8.41
N LYS A 221 16.16 -9.00 9.27
CA LYS A 221 15.12 -9.37 10.24
C LYS A 221 13.73 -9.31 9.59
N PHE A 222 12.76 -9.90 10.26
CA PHE A 222 11.37 -9.73 9.84
C PHE A 222 10.92 -8.28 10.07
N PRO A 223 10.24 -7.61 9.10
CA PRO A 223 9.85 -6.21 9.22
C PRO A 223 8.93 -5.98 10.42
N ALA A 224 9.41 -5.25 11.43
CA ALA A 224 8.69 -5.05 12.69
C ALA A 224 7.70 -3.88 12.65
N LYS A 225 8.02 -2.83 11.87
CA LYS A 225 7.24 -1.59 11.80
C LYS A 225 6.87 -1.25 10.36
N VAL A 226 5.79 -1.82 9.88
CA VAL A 226 5.22 -1.46 8.57
C VAL A 226 4.13 -0.41 8.79
N THR A 227 4.33 0.79 8.27
CA THR A 227 3.42 1.92 8.43
C THR A 227 3.44 2.85 7.24
N ALA A 228 2.26 3.33 6.83
CA ALA A 228 2.14 4.39 5.83
C ALA A 228 2.62 5.76 6.34
N PHE A 229 2.78 5.94 7.67
CA PHE A 229 3.22 7.20 8.29
C PHE A 229 4.70 7.15 8.65
N HIS A 230 5.54 6.76 7.71
CA HIS A 230 6.97 6.69 7.94
C HIS A 230 7.58 8.11 8.09
N PRO A 231 8.55 8.32 9.03
CA PRO A 231 9.16 9.64 9.23
C PRO A 231 9.79 10.25 7.98
N ALA A 232 10.34 9.42 7.09
CA ALA A 232 10.98 9.85 5.85
C ALA A 232 10.01 10.16 4.69
N MET A 233 8.68 10.02 4.85
CA MET A 233 7.72 10.47 3.84
C MET A 233 7.86 11.97 3.61
N ALA A 234 7.81 12.40 2.34
CA ALA A 234 7.96 13.80 1.95
C ALA A 234 6.68 14.59 2.23
N VAL A 235 5.53 14.06 1.85
CA VAL A 235 4.24 14.75 1.98
C VAL A 235 3.16 13.91 2.65
N HIS A 236 3.16 12.59 2.49
CA HIS A 236 2.10 11.76 3.07
C HIS A 236 2.13 11.79 4.62
N GLY A 237 1.00 12.18 5.22
CA GLY A 237 0.88 12.36 6.67
C GLY A 237 1.67 13.55 7.23
N LYS A 238 2.10 14.50 6.36
CA LYS A 238 2.92 15.67 6.73
C LYS A 238 2.15 17.00 6.66
N PHE A 239 0.83 16.96 6.75
CA PHE A 239 0.03 18.19 6.79
C PHE A 239 0.61 19.23 7.77
N ALA A 240 0.70 20.48 7.35
CA ALA A 240 1.28 21.61 8.08
C ALA A 240 2.77 21.46 8.45
N LYS A 241 3.48 20.45 7.92
CA LYS A 241 4.95 20.34 8.03
C LYS A 241 5.62 20.95 6.79
N PRO A 242 6.87 21.40 6.90
CA PRO A 242 7.58 21.94 5.74
C PRO A 242 7.85 20.86 4.70
N CYS A 243 7.65 21.21 3.43
CA CYS A 243 8.06 20.40 2.29
C CYS A 243 9.58 20.28 2.26
N PRO A 244 10.16 19.06 2.11
CA PRO A 244 11.61 18.89 2.11
C PRO A 244 12.32 19.52 0.91
N VAL A 245 11.57 19.92 -0.16
CA VAL A 245 12.14 20.53 -1.37
C VAL A 245 12.11 22.04 -1.33
N CYS A 246 10.98 22.65 -0.88
CA CYS A 246 10.79 24.10 -0.97
C CYS A 246 10.37 24.77 0.34
N SER A 247 10.33 24.04 1.43
CA SER A 247 9.97 24.49 2.79
C SER A 247 8.53 25.01 2.96
N THR A 248 7.74 25.11 1.89
CA THR A 248 6.32 25.48 1.98
C THR A 248 5.54 24.44 2.77
N GLN A 249 4.57 24.84 3.56
CA GLN A 249 3.74 23.93 4.34
C GLN A 249 2.93 22.99 3.44
N VAL A 250 3.08 21.68 3.67
CA VAL A 250 2.29 20.63 3.01
C VAL A 250 0.82 20.80 3.34
N GLN A 251 0.00 20.78 2.30
CA GLN A 251 -1.46 20.90 2.40
C GLN A 251 -2.13 19.55 2.24
N ARG A 252 -3.43 19.48 2.57
CA ARG A 252 -4.23 18.28 2.39
C ARG A 252 -5.61 18.55 1.84
N ILE A 253 -6.20 17.55 1.20
CA ILE A 253 -7.61 17.48 0.84
C ILE A 253 -8.20 16.26 1.57
N ARG A 254 -9.28 16.45 2.30
CA ARG A 254 -9.98 15.36 2.99
C ARG A 254 -11.11 14.79 2.16
N TYR A 255 -11.18 13.46 2.09
CA TYR A 255 -12.23 12.69 1.45
C TYR A 255 -12.70 11.59 2.42
N ALA A 256 -13.77 11.79 3.13
CA ALA A 256 -14.28 10.85 4.12
C ALA A 256 -13.17 10.34 5.08
N GLU A 257 -12.75 9.07 4.93
CA GLU A 257 -11.70 8.45 5.77
C GLU A 257 -10.28 8.61 5.16
N ASN A 258 -10.16 9.17 3.96
CA ASN A 258 -8.88 9.34 3.27
C ASN A 258 -8.47 10.81 3.17
N GLU A 259 -7.18 11.06 3.11
CA GLU A 259 -6.64 12.38 2.77
C GLU A 259 -5.59 12.27 1.67
N VAL A 260 -5.47 13.32 0.88
CA VAL A 260 -4.42 13.51 -0.12
C VAL A 260 -3.52 14.60 0.39
N ASN A 261 -2.22 14.33 0.47
CA ASN A 261 -1.23 15.31 0.90
C ASN A 261 -0.42 15.79 -0.30
N TYR A 262 -0.16 17.09 -0.38
CA TYR A 262 0.57 17.69 -1.50
C TYR A 262 1.29 18.97 -1.07
N CYS A 263 2.35 19.34 -1.81
CA CYS A 263 3.01 20.62 -1.66
C CYS A 263 2.44 21.62 -2.69
N PRO A 264 1.81 22.75 -2.26
CA PRO A 264 1.22 23.70 -3.21
C PRO A 264 2.25 24.30 -4.15
N ARG A 265 3.44 24.69 -3.69
CA ARG A 265 4.47 25.28 -4.58
C ARG A 265 5.01 24.26 -5.58
N CYS A 266 5.42 23.06 -5.13
CA CYS A 266 6.02 22.07 -6.02
C CYS A 266 5.03 21.49 -7.03
N GLN A 267 3.75 21.32 -6.66
CA GLN A 267 2.80 20.52 -7.45
C GLN A 267 1.69 21.33 -8.13
N THR A 268 1.40 22.55 -7.65
CA THR A 268 0.27 23.35 -8.15
C THR A 268 0.61 24.82 -8.44
N GLY A 269 1.90 25.17 -8.44
CA GLY A 269 2.35 26.53 -8.70
C GLY A 269 1.82 27.55 -7.67
N GLY A 270 1.70 27.13 -6.40
CA GLY A 270 1.18 27.95 -5.31
C GLY A 270 -0.34 27.90 -5.11
N LYS A 271 -1.09 27.25 -6.02
CA LYS A 271 -2.55 27.18 -5.95
C LYS A 271 -2.99 26.18 -4.86
N LEU A 272 -3.91 26.61 -3.99
CA LEU A 272 -4.56 25.72 -3.02
C LEU A 272 -5.69 24.95 -3.67
N LEU A 273 -5.65 23.62 -3.50
CA LEU A 273 -6.70 22.73 -3.98
C LEU A 273 -7.87 22.74 -2.99
N ALA A 274 -9.09 22.83 -3.52
CA ALA A 274 -10.27 22.93 -2.70
C ALA A 274 -10.55 21.62 -1.93
N ASP A 275 -10.53 21.67 -0.61
CA ASP A 275 -11.21 20.69 0.22
C ASP A 275 -12.72 20.95 0.17
N ARG A 276 -13.49 19.94 -0.26
CA ARG A 276 -14.94 20.12 -0.49
C ARG A 276 -15.71 20.55 0.77
N SER A 277 -15.26 20.13 1.93
CA SER A 277 -15.91 20.46 3.20
C SER A 277 -15.58 21.89 3.62
N LEU A 278 -14.30 22.23 3.65
CA LEU A 278 -13.83 23.56 4.06
C LEU A 278 -14.15 24.64 3.03
N SER A 279 -14.02 24.36 1.73
CA SER A 279 -14.32 25.33 0.69
C SER A 279 -15.81 25.67 0.60
N ARG A 280 -16.72 24.73 0.95
CA ARG A 280 -18.16 25.00 1.09
C ARG A 280 -18.47 25.87 2.29
N LEU A 281 -17.76 25.66 3.40
CA LEU A 281 -17.94 26.43 4.63
C LEU A 281 -17.45 27.88 4.47
N LEU A 282 -16.25 28.03 3.91
CA LEU A 282 -15.57 29.34 3.78
C LEU A 282 -16.02 30.13 2.54
N LYS A 283 -16.60 29.47 1.53
CA LYS A 283 -17.07 30.10 0.27
C LYS A 283 -16.04 31.09 -0.34
N SER A 284 -16.38 32.38 -0.35
CA SER A 284 -15.49 33.48 -0.83
C SER A 284 -14.23 33.65 0.01
N ASP A 285 -14.26 33.23 1.26
CA ASP A 285 -13.15 33.37 2.20
C ASP A 285 -12.13 32.22 2.12
N TRP A 286 -12.37 31.23 1.24
CA TRP A 286 -11.39 30.20 0.97
C TRP A 286 -10.15 30.80 0.30
N PRO A 287 -8.93 30.67 0.89
CA PRO A 287 -7.71 31.17 0.26
C PRO A 287 -7.44 30.38 -1.01
N LYS A 288 -7.14 31.09 -2.10
CA LYS A 288 -6.88 30.47 -3.42
C LYS A 288 -5.42 30.09 -3.61
N THR A 289 -4.53 30.78 -2.90
CA THR A 289 -3.10 30.55 -2.99
C THR A 289 -2.48 30.31 -1.63
N ILE A 290 -1.28 29.72 -1.64
CA ILE A 290 -0.53 29.49 -0.40
C ILE A 290 -0.11 30.83 0.24
N ASP A 291 0.21 31.82 -0.56
CA ASP A 291 0.61 33.16 -0.08
C ASP A 291 -0.56 33.83 0.67
N GLU A 292 -1.80 33.76 0.15
CA GLU A 292 -2.99 34.23 0.86
C GLU A 292 -3.23 33.49 2.19
N LEU A 293 -2.92 32.18 2.25
CA LEU A 293 -3.05 31.39 3.47
C LEU A 293 -1.99 31.81 4.51
N GLU A 294 -0.75 32.00 4.09
CA GLU A 294 0.37 32.43 4.94
C GLU A 294 0.13 33.82 5.53
N GLU A 295 -0.36 34.78 4.72
CA GLU A 295 -0.72 36.14 5.18
C GLU A 295 -1.83 36.10 6.25
N ARG A 296 -2.86 35.27 6.07
CA ARG A 296 -3.95 35.13 7.07
C ARG A 296 -3.50 34.47 8.37
N SER A 297 -2.50 33.60 8.30
CA SER A 297 -1.95 32.89 9.47
C SER A 297 -0.98 33.77 10.29
N SER A 298 -0.50 34.87 9.69
CA SER A 298 0.42 35.83 10.30
C SER A 298 -0.29 37.01 11.00
N ARG A 299 -1.61 37.12 10.78
CA ARG A 299 -2.50 38.07 11.46
C ARG A 299 -3.15 37.42 12.68
#